data_87bf646748ca98e501b1dfd187c99bf4
#
_entry.id   87bf646748ca98e501b1dfd187c99bf4
#
_cell.length_a   1.000
_cell.length_b   1.000
_cell.length_c   1.000
_cell.angle_alpha   90.00
_cell.angle_beta   90.00
_cell.angle_gamma   90.00
#
_symmetry.space_group_name_H-M   'P 1'
#
loop_
_entity.id
_entity.type
_entity.pdbx_description
1 polymer ?
#
loop_
_entity_poly.entity_id
_entity_poly.type
_entity_poly.pdbx_seq_one_letter_code
_entity_poly.pdbx_strand_id
1 'polypeptide(L)'
;MKYCKKCTMPDTRPGITFNEEGVCSACTHYENRKDIDWDARWKEFEALCDKYRGCNGPGQYDCAIAVSGGKDSHFQVYIMKEVMKMTPILFSVEDNFPMTEAGKHNLKNISEEFGCPIISCKPDIRTQKILMRYMFENYGKPTWYLDRHIYTFPLHMALKFNTMLLVYGENVSYEYGGNADEETYSARGQIENGVASGMDEDELLALGIDPAALALTKAPAPEDLARLDPMYMSYFLPWNSYKNYMLAKSRGFHDLTHEWDRSHHAENFDQIDSRAYLVHSWLKYPKFGHAAATDYTARYIRYGMMTREEAIPVIKERDGNLDVLSVRDFCNFCGYTETEFWKIIDKFYNTDLFYKDYTGRWILKEPIWEENK
;
A
#
# COMPACT_ATOMS: atom_id res chain seq x y z
N MET A 1 19.25 -17.12 3.38
CA MET A 1 18.15 -16.43 2.67
C MET A 1 18.25 -16.76 1.18
N LYS A 2 17.14 -17.09 0.52
CA LYS A 2 17.15 -17.39 -0.93
C LYS A 2 16.46 -16.26 -1.69
N TYR A 3 16.95 -15.97 -2.89
CA TYR A 3 16.40 -14.93 -3.74
C TYR A 3 15.79 -15.51 -5.01
N CYS A 4 14.74 -14.87 -5.50
CA CYS A 4 14.13 -15.24 -6.77
C CYS A 4 15.14 -15.16 -7.93
N LYS A 5 15.23 -16.20 -8.74
CA LYS A 5 16.13 -16.25 -9.89
C LYS A 5 15.75 -15.28 -11.03
N LYS A 6 14.49 -14.84 -11.10
CA LYS A 6 14.03 -13.90 -12.10
C LYS A 6 14.09 -12.44 -11.62
N CYS A 7 13.61 -12.18 -10.40
CA CYS A 7 13.70 -10.84 -9.79
C CYS A 7 14.65 -10.84 -8.60
N THR A 8 14.43 -9.98 -7.63
CA THR A 8 15.30 -9.80 -6.46
C THR A 8 14.61 -10.16 -5.14
N MET A 9 13.35 -10.62 -5.19
CA MET A 9 12.55 -10.87 -4.00
C MET A 9 13.09 -12.02 -3.17
N PRO A 10 13.29 -11.85 -1.84
CA PRO A 10 13.73 -12.91 -0.95
C PRO A 10 12.58 -13.83 -0.50
N ASP A 11 12.93 -15.04 -0.10
CA ASP A 11 12.02 -16.04 0.45
C ASP A 11 11.50 -15.69 1.87
N THR A 12 12.09 -14.69 2.49
CA THR A 12 11.70 -14.16 3.80
C THR A 12 10.50 -13.22 3.76
N ARG A 13 10.07 -12.79 2.55
CA ARG A 13 8.86 -11.98 2.43
C ARG A 13 7.64 -12.77 2.89
N PRO A 14 6.79 -12.21 3.80
CA PRO A 14 5.59 -12.90 4.27
C PRO A 14 4.64 -13.30 3.12
N GLY A 15 4.21 -14.57 3.12
CA GLY A 15 3.28 -15.10 2.15
C GLY A 15 3.85 -15.43 0.76
N ILE A 16 5.11 -15.12 0.48
CA ILE A 16 5.73 -15.47 -0.80
C ILE A 16 6.05 -16.97 -0.85
N THR A 17 5.87 -17.57 -2.02
CA THR A 17 6.28 -18.94 -2.30
C THR A 17 7.24 -18.98 -3.48
N PHE A 18 8.04 -20.05 -3.55
CA PHE A 18 8.99 -20.29 -4.64
C PHE A 18 8.69 -21.65 -5.28
N ASN A 19 8.69 -21.70 -6.61
CA ASN A 19 8.56 -22.96 -7.32
C ASN A 19 9.89 -23.75 -7.33
N GLU A 20 9.88 -24.94 -7.92
CA GLU A 20 11.06 -25.82 -8.01
C GLU A 20 12.23 -25.18 -8.77
N GLU A 21 11.95 -24.25 -9.69
CA GLU A 21 12.95 -23.51 -10.44
C GLU A 21 13.58 -22.35 -9.63
N GLY A 22 13.05 -22.05 -8.44
CA GLY A 22 13.48 -20.94 -7.59
C GLY A 22 12.91 -19.60 -8.05
N VAL A 23 11.75 -19.59 -8.70
CA VAL A 23 11.02 -18.39 -9.12
C VAL A 23 9.91 -18.10 -8.13
N CYS A 24 9.79 -16.85 -7.68
CA CYS A 24 8.78 -16.45 -6.71
C CYS A 24 7.37 -16.36 -7.31
N SER A 25 6.36 -16.53 -6.45
CA SER A 25 4.94 -16.45 -6.82
C SER A 25 4.57 -15.16 -7.55
N ALA A 26 5.12 -14.00 -7.15
CA ALA A 26 4.87 -12.73 -7.86
C ALA A 26 5.35 -12.76 -9.33
N CYS A 27 6.50 -13.37 -9.60
CA CYS A 27 6.99 -13.53 -10.98
C CYS A 27 6.14 -14.54 -11.75
N THR A 28 5.73 -15.62 -11.13
CA THR A 28 4.85 -16.63 -11.74
C THR A 28 3.48 -16.01 -12.07
N HIS A 29 2.85 -15.30 -11.14
CA HIS A 29 1.58 -14.61 -11.39
C HIS A 29 1.70 -13.59 -12.54
N TYR A 30 2.80 -12.83 -12.57
CA TYR A 30 3.02 -11.86 -13.65
C TYR A 30 3.19 -12.52 -15.01
N GLU A 31 3.87 -13.66 -15.08
CA GLU A 31 4.04 -14.42 -16.35
C GLU A 31 2.75 -15.05 -16.84
N ASN A 32 1.92 -15.54 -15.92
CA ASN A 32 0.61 -16.13 -16.25
C ASN A 32 -0.35 -15.09 -16.85
N ARG A 33 -0.08 -13.77 -16.67
CA ARG A 33 -0.91 -12.71 -17.29
C ARG A 33 -0.93 -12.73 -18.81
N LYS A 34 0.06 -13.31 -19.47
CA LYS A 34 0.07 -13.49 -20.93
C LYS A 34 -1.03 -14.43 -21.44
N ASP A 35 -1.50 -15.34 -20.55
CA ASP A 35 -2.51 -16.32 -20.87
C ASP A 35 -3.95 -15.83 -20.52
N ILE A 36 -4.08 -14.63 -19.95
CA ILE A 36 -5.36 -14.01 -19.60
C ILE A 36 -6.00 -13.41 -20.85
N ASP A 37 -7.26 -13.75 -21.09
CA ASP A 37 -8.09 -13.06 -22.10
C ASP A 37 -8.55 -11.70 -21.55
N TRP A 38 -7.74 -10.68 -21.78
CA TRP A 38 -8.01 -9.30 -21.33
C TRP A 38 -9.25 -8.70 -21.99
N ASP A 39 -9.60 -9.12 -23.18
CA ASP A 39 -10.82 -8.64 -23.86
C ASP A 39 -12.08 -9.23 -23.19
N ALA A 40 -12.02 -10.48 -22.78
CA ALA A 40 -13.10 -11.09 -22.00
C ALA A 40 -13.25 -10.43 -20.62
N ARG A 41 -12.13 -10.18 -19.90
CA ARG A 41 -12.16 -9.47 -18.61
C ARG A 41 -12.63 -8.02 -18.73
N TRP A 42 -12.27 -7.34 -19.80
CA TRP A 42 -12.77 -6.00 -20.07
C TRP A 42 -14.30 -5.99 -20.26
N LYS A 43 -14.87 -6.95 -21.01
CA LYS A 43 -16.32 -7.10 -21.16
C LYS A 43 -17.02 -7.42 -19.84
N GLU A 44 -16.39 -8.24 -18.99
CA GLU A 44 -16.87 -8.51 -17.65
C GLU A 44 -16.89 -7.22 -16.80
N PHE A 45 -15.86 -6.38 -16.94
CA PHE A 45 -15.80 -5.08 -16.27
C PHE A 45 -16.89 -4.11 -16.75
N GLU A 46 -17.10 -4.03 -18.08
CA GLU A 46 -18.20 -3.25 -18.65
C GLU A 46 -19.55 -3.71 -18.11
N ALA A 47 -19.80 -5.02 -18.09
CA ALA A 47 -21.03 -5.60 -17.57
C ALA A 47 -21.22 -5.30 -16.05
N LEU A 48 -20.13 -5.37 -15.27
CA LEU A 48 -20.15 -4.99 -13.85
C LEU A 48 -20.49 -3.51 -13.68
N CYS A 49 -19.86 -2.62 -14.45
CA CYS A 49 -20.17 -1.19 -14.43
C CYS A 49 -21.62 -0.92 -14.84
N ASP A 50 -22.11 -1.57 -15.89
CA ASP A 50 -23.49 -1.40 -16.39
C ASP A 50 -24.54 -1.83 -15.36
N LYS A 51 -24.27 -2.86 -14.57
CA LYS A 51 -25.12 -3.30 -13.44
C LYS A 51 -25.36 -2.17 -12.43
N TYR A 52 -24.34 -1.33 -12.20
CA TYR A 52 -24.42 -0.27 -11.19
C TYR A 52 -24.67 1.12 -11.77
N ARG A 53 -24.42 1.35 -13.05
CA ARG A 53 -24.58 2.65 -13.70
C ARG A 53 -25.96 3.21 -13.52
N GLY A 54 -26.06 4.34 -12.82
CA GLY A 54 -27.32 5.02 -12.54
C GLY A 54 -28.29 4.23 -11.64
N CYS A 55 -27.85 3.17 -10.97
CA CYS A 55 -28.70 2.33 -10.12
C CYS A 55 -29.40 3.08 -8.99
N ASN A 56 -28.83 4.20 -8.53
CA ASN A 56 -29.37 5.04 -7.48
C ASN A 56 -30.25 6.19 -8.00
N GLY A 57 -30.47 6.25 -9.30
CA GLY A 57 -31.30 7.26 -9.95
C GLY A 57 -30.51 8.48 -10.45
N PRO A 58 -31.20 9.39 -11.16
CA PRO A 58 -30.57 10.57 -11.76
C PRO A 58 -29.91 11.48 -10.70
N GLY A 59 -28.69 11.90 -10.97
CA GLY A 59 -27.95 12.81 -10.09
C GLY A 59 -27.41 12.18 -8.81
N GLN A 60 -27.47 10.86 -8.68
CA GLN A 60 -26.89 10.12 -7.56
C GLN A 60 -25.57 9.45 -7.99
N TYR A 61 -24.71 9.15 -7.00
CA TYR A 61 -23.49 8.38 -7.23
C TYR A 61 -23.85 6.90 -7.44
N ASP A 62 -23.16 6.25 -8.37
CA ASP A 62 -23.39 4.85 -8.73
C ASP A 62 -22.23 3.91 -8.32
N CYS A 63 -21.09 4.48 -7.98
CA CYS A 63 -19.95 3.76 -7.42
C CYS A 63 -19.15 4.64 -6.47
N ALA A 64 -18.29 4.00 -5.68
CA ALA A 64 -17.32 4.65 -4.80
C ALA A 64 -15.91 4.20 -5.17
N ILE A 65 -14.92 5.08 -4.98
CA ILE A 65 -13.51 4.77 -5.21
C ILE A 65 -12.73 5.13 -3.94
N ALA A 66 -11.98 4.17 -3.39
CA ALA A 66 -11.04 4.42 -2.31
C ALA A 66 -9.78 5.06 -2.88
N VAL A 67 -9.45 6.28 -2.44
CA VAL A 67 -8.35 7.07 -3.00
C VAL A 67 -7.40 7.58 -1.91
N SER A 68 -6.11 7.62 -2.25
CA SER A 68 -5.06 8.27 -1.43
C SER A 68 -4.54 9.58 -2.06
N GLY A 69 -4.95 9.91 -3.28
CA GLY A 69 -4.32 10.96 -4.08
C GLY A 69 -3.10 10.46 -4.88
N GLY A 70 -2.67 9.22 -4.67
CA GLY A 70 -1.55 8.61 -5.39
C GLY A 70 -1.85 8.37 -6.88
N LYS A 71 -0.82 7.99 -7.64
CA LYS A 71 -0.90 7.72 -9.07
C LYS A 71 -1.93 6.66 -9.45
N ASP A 72 -2.05 5.62 -8.65
CA ASP A 72 -3.00 4.53 -8.90
C ASP A 72 -4.45 4.99 -8.66
N SER A 73 -4.65 5.88 -7.68
CA SER A 73 -5.94 6.53 -7.47
C SER A 73 -6.37 7.39 -8.67
N HIS A 74 -5.45 8.17 -9.24
CA HIS A 74 -5.72 8.95 -10.46
C HIS A 74 -6.12 8.04 -11.63
N PHE A 75 -5.41 6.93 -11.80
CA PHE A 75 -5.73 5.93 -12.82
C PHE A 75 -7.12 5.32 -12.61
N GLN A 76 -7.45 4.93 -11.38
CA GLN A 76 -8.77 4.37 -11.04
C GLN A 76 -9.90 5.35 -11.36
N VAL A 77 -9.74 6.62 -10.91
CA VAL A 77 -10.76 7.64 -11.17
C VAL A 77 -10.90 7.92 -12.66
N TYR A 78 -9.78 8.01 -13.40
CA TYR A 78 -9.80 8.14 -14.85
C TYR A 78 -10.60 7.01 -15.52
N ILE A 79 -10.31 5.76 -15.18
CA ILE A 79 -11.01 4.60 -15.76
C ILE A 79 -12.51 4.66 -15.44
N MET A 80 -12.88 4.84 -14.18
CA MET A 80 -14.29 4.83 -13.78
C MET A 80 -15.06 6.03 -14.35
N LYS A 81 -14.48 7.23 -14.27
CA LYS A 81 -15.18 8.47 -14.66
C LYS A 81 -15.16 8.69 -16.17
N GLU A 82 -13.98 8.60 -16.79
CA GLU A 82 -13.82 9.00 -18.20
C GLU A 82 -14.01 7.84 -19.18
N VAL A 83 -13.61 6.63 -18.82
CA VAL A 83 -13.74 5.47 -19.70
C VAL A 83 -15.07 4.78 -19.48
N MET A 84 -15.36 4.35 -18.25
CA MET A 84 -16.61 3.63 -17.91
C MET A 84 -17.83 4.55 -17.77
N LYS A 85 -17.66 5.88 -17.78
CA LYS A 85 -18.73 6.88 -17.68
C LYS A 85 -19.60 6.72 -16.44
N MET A 86 -19.01 6.29 -15.34
CA MET A 86 -19.65 6.20 -14.03
C MET A 86 -19.72 7.56 -13.34
N THR A 87 -20.52 7.63 -12.28
CA THR A 87 -20.66 8.84 -11.42
C THR A 87 -20.10 8.54 -10.03
N PRO A 88 -18.75 8.52 -9.87
CA PRO A 88 -18.12 8.12 -8.64
C PRO A 88 -18.14 9.20 -7.56
N ILE A 89 -18.20 8.75 -6.29
CA ILE A 89 -17.79 9.50 -5.11
C ILE A 89 -16.47 8.95 -4.60
N LEU A 90 -15.55 9.82 -4.15
CA LEU A 90 -14.23 9.43 -3.68
C LEU A 90 -14.19 9.41 -2.15
N PHE A 91 -13.59 8.35 -1.58
CA PHE A 91 -13.36 8.24 -0.14
C PHE A 91 -11.87 8.17 0.15
N SER A 92 -11.39 9.02 1.06
CA SER A 92 -9.98 9.11 1.45
C SER A 92 -9.81 9.05 2.96
N VAL A 93 -8.67 8.56 3.39
CA VAL A 93 -8.21 8.69 4.78
C VAL A 93 -6.95 9.53 4.77
N GLU A 94 -6.98 10.64 5.49
CA GLU A 94 -5.84 11.54 5.66
C GLU A 94 -5.12 11.18 6.96
N ASP A 95 -3.82 10.96 6.88
CA ASP A 95 -3.03 10.81 8.10
C ASP A 95 -2.84 12.18 8.81
N ASN A 96 -2.39 12.12 10.08
CA ASN A 96 -2.09 13.31 10.86
C ASN A 96 -0.61 13.73 10.75
N PHE A 97 0.19 13.07 9.92
CA PHE A 97 1.56 13.48 9.65
C PHE A 97 1.61 14.78 8.83
N PRO A 98 2.71 15.52 8.88
CA PRO A 98 2.94 16.58 7.91
C PRO A 98 2.98 16.00 6.49
N MET A 99 2.02 16.41 5.67
CA MET A 99 2.01 16.02 4.26
C MET A 99 3.10 16.75 3.48
N THR A 100 3.62 16.10 2.46
CA THR A 100 4.43 16.72 1.41
C THR A 100 3.58 17.70 0.59
N GLU A 101 4.20 18.64 -0.09
CA GLU A 101 3.45 19.54 -0.98
C GLU A 101 2.88 18.77 -2.19
N ALA A 102 3.63 17.77 -2.69
CA ALA A 102 3.13 16.88 -3.74
C ALA A 102 1.89 16.11 -3.25
N GLY A 103 1.90 15.53 -2.04
CA GLY A 103 0.76 14.80 -1.47
C GLY A 103 -0.49 15.68 -1.32
N LYS A 104 -0.33 16.89 -0.78
CA LYS A 104 -1.44 17.87 -0.68
C LYS A 104 -2.01 18.23 -2.06
N HIS A 105 -1.11 18.54 -3.00
CA HIS A 105 -1.50 18.85 -4.37
C HIS A 105 -2.28 17.70 -5.00
N ASN A 106 -1.76 16.47 -4.92
CA ASN A 106 -2.34 15.30 -5.56
C ASN A 106 -3.72 14.93 -5.01
N LEU A 107 -3.91 15.04 -3.70
CA LEU A 107 -5.23 14.80 -3.10
C LEU A 107 -6.27 15.81 -3.55
N LYS A 108 -5.86 17.07 -3.74
CA LYS A 108 -6.72 18.13 -4.29
C LYS A 108 -6.94 17.93 -5.78
N ASN A 109 -5.86 17.66 -6.54
CA ASN A 109 -5.88 17.50 -7.98
C ASN A 109 -6.84 16.39 -8.45
N ILE A 110 -6.86 15.24 -7.79
CA ILE A 110 -7.73 14.12 -8.18
C ILE A 110 -9.22 14.50 -8.16
N SER A 111 -9.62 15.37 -7.23
CA SER A 111 -11.00 15.88 -7.19
C SER A 111 -11.27 16.93 -8.27
N GLU A 112 -10.34 17.86 -8.46
CA GLU A 112 -10.48 18.98 -9.39
C GLU A 112 -10.39 18.54 -10.85
N GLU A 113 -9.40 17.71 -11.19
CA GLU A 113 -9.15 17.23 -12.56
C GLU A 113 -10.34 16.41 -13.09
N PHE A 114 -10.89 15.53 -12.26
CA PHE A 114 -11.97 14.63 -12.70
C PHE A 114 -13.38 15.12 -12.32
N GLY A 115 -13.49 16.26 -11.64
CA GLY A 115 -14.78 16.80 -11.19
C GLY A 115 -15.53 15.82 -10.28
N CYS A 116 -14.83 15.11 -9.41
CA CYS A 116 -15.39 14.14 -8.48
C CYS A 116 -15.33 14.66 -7.05
N PRO A 117 -16.44 14.64 -6.28
CA PRO A 117 -16.40 15.03 -4.89
C PRO A 117 -15.61 13.99 -4.06
N ILE A 118 -14.87 14.48 -3.07
CA ILE A 118 -14.10 13.66 -2.14
C ILE A 118 -14.60 13.87 -0.71
N ILE A 119 -14.74 12.79 0.03
CA ILE A 119 -15.01 12.79 1.46
C ILE A 119 -13.82 12.15 2.15
N SER A 120 -13.16 12.93 3.01
CA SER A 120 -11.99 12.50 3.75
C SER A 120 -12.33 12.23 5.22
N CYS A 121 -11.74 11.19 5.79
CA CYS A 121 -11.67 10.94 7.21
C CYS A 121 -10.28 11.28 7.73
N LYS A 122 -10.21 12.10 8.74
CA LYS A 122 -8.99 12.33 9.51
C LYS A 122 -9.15 11.70 10.87
N PRO A 123 -8.44 10.60 11.20
CA PRO A 123 -8.55 9.91 12.48
C PRO A 123 -8.20 10.81 13.66
N ASP A 124 -8.72 10.48 14.85
CA ASP A 124 -8.36 11.21 16.07
C ASP A 124 -6.86 11.19 16.33
N ILE A 125 -6.24 12.37 16.40
CA ILE A 125 -4.79 12.53 16.51
C ILE A 125 -4.23 12.01 17.84
N ARG A 126 -5.00 12.07 18.94
CA ARG A 126 -4.54 11.60 20.25
C ARG A 126 -4.51 10.08 20.25
N THR A 127 -5.57 9.46 19.79
CA THR A 127 -5.65 8.00 19.60
C THR A 127 -4.58 7.51 18.64
N GLN A 128 -4.38 8.21 17.51
CA GLN A 128 -3.32 7.84 16.56
C GLN A 128 -1.94 7.86 17.23
N LYS A 129 -1.61 8.87 18.02
CA LYS A 129 -0.31 8.94 18.72
C LYS A 129 -0.14 7.83 19.75
N ILE A 130 -1.17 7.54 20.54
CA ILE A 130 -1.13 6.45 21.54
C ILE A 130 -0.91 5.12 20.84
N LEU A 131 -1.77 4.79 19.87
CA LEU A 131 -1.70 3.52 19.16
C LEU A 131 -0.44 3.38 18.32
N MET A 132 0.01 4.45 17.70
CA MET A 132 1.23 4.44 16.92
C MET A 132 2.46 4.12 17.76
N ARG A 133 2.57 4.72 18.97
CA ARG A 133 3.62 4.37 19.93
C ARG A 133 3.50 2.92 20.38
N TYR A 134 2.34 2.51 20.83
CA TYR A 134 2.09 1.16 21.32
C TYR A 134 2.40 0.09 20.27
N MET A 135 1.88 0.27 19.05
CA MET A 135 2.08 -0.65 17.95
C MET A 135 3.52 -0.65 17.43
N PHE A 136 4.20 0.50 17.49
CA PHE A 136 5.62 0.59 17.14
C PHE A 136 6.49 -0.14 18.17
N GLU A 137 6.30 0.11 19.44
CA GLU A 137 7.13 -0.43 20.52
C GLU A 137 6.98 -1.94 20.71
N ASN A 138 5.78 -2.50 20.46
CA ASN A 138 5.45 -3.89 20.74
C ASN A 138 5.42 -4.77 19.48
N TYR A 139 4.99 -4.23 18.32
CA TYR A 139 4.74 -5.02 17.11
C TYR A 139 5.55 -4.55 15.90
N GLY A 140 6.20 -3.38 15.98
CA GLY A 140 6.84 -2.74 14.82
C GLY A 140 5.85 -2.49 13.67
N LYS A 141 4.59 -2.15 13.99
CA LYS A 141 3.50 -1.83 13.05
C LYS A 141 2.92 -0.44 13.35
N PRO A 142 3.71 0.64 13.24
CA PRO A 142 3.30 1.97 13.72
C PRO A 142 2.03 2.50 13.08
N THR A 143 1.75 2.15 11.84
CA THR A 143 0.63 2.70 11.06
C THR A 143 -0.67 1.91 11.20
N TRP A 144 -0.73 0.88 12.06
CA TRP A 144 -1.88 -0.03 12.18
C TRP A 144 -3.23 0.70 12.29
N TYR A 145 -3.33 1.73 13.11
CA TYR A 145 -4.58 2.50 13.30
C TYR A 145 -5.03 3.19 12.02
N LEU A 146 -4.07 3.76 11.29
CA LEU A 146 -4.30 4.40 10.01
C LEU A 146 -4.65 3.37 8.93
N ASP A 147 -3.90 2.26 8.88
CA ASP A 147 -4.14 1.19 7.92
C ASP A 147 -5.54 0.58 8.10
N ARG A 148 -5.99 0.40 9.35
CA ARG A 148 -7.38 -0.03 9.61
C ARG A 148 -8.38 0.94 9.01
N HIS A 149 -8.23 2.25 9.21
CA HIS A 149 -9.12 3.24 8.60
C HIS A 149 -9.11 3.19 7.08
N ILE A 150 -7.93 3.03 6.46
CA ILE A 150 -7.80 2.94 4.99
C ILE A 150 -8.66 1.80 4.43
N TYR A 151 -8.71 0.66 5.13
CA TYR A 151 -9.48 -0.51 4.68
C TYR A 151 -10.96 -0.48 5.07
N THR A 152 -11.32 0.13 6.19
CA THR A 152 -12.69 0.05 6.73
C THR A 152 -13.54 1.29 6.46
N PHE A 153 -12.96 2.49 6.46
CA PHE A 153 -13.70 3.73 6.22
C PHE A 153 -14.41 3.75 4.86
N PRO A 154 -13.79 3.35 3.73
CA PRO A 154 -14.49 3.29 2.46
C PRO A 154 -15.70 2.34 2.47
N LEU A 155 -15.63 1.22 3.20
CA LEU A 155 -16.75 0.28 3.34
C LEU A 155 -17.94 0.93 4.05
N HIS A 156 -17.70 1.62 5.18
CA HIS A 156 -18.74 2.34 5.91
C HIS A 156 -19.37 3.45 5.06
N MET A 157 -18.57 4.18 4.32
CA MET A 157 -19.06 5.28 3.49
C MET A 157 -19.83 4.77 2.27
N ALA A 158 -19.35 3.71 1.62
CA ALA A 158 -20.08 3.09 0.51
C ALA A 158 -21.50 2.66 0.92
N LEU A 159 -21.65 2.06 2.11
CA LEU A 159 -22.98 1.74 2.67
C LEU A 159 -23.83 2.98 2.93
N LYS A 160 -23.25 4.03 3.52
CA LYS A 160 -23.97 5.29 3.83
C LYS A 160 -24.44 6.02 2.58
N PHE A 161 -23.65 6.00 1.52
CA PHE A 161 -23.97 6.62 0.23
C PHE A 161 -24.72 5.71 -0.73
N ASN A 162 -25.04 4.49 -0.31
CA ASN A 162 -25.68 3.45 -1.14
C ASN A 162 -24.90 3.15 -2.44
N THR A 163 -23.57 3.35 -2.43
CA THR A 163 -22.69 3.05 -3.57
C THR A 163 -22.11 1.65 -3.41
N MET A 164 -22.89 0.63 -3.80
CA MET A 164 -22.55 -0.77 -3.53
C MET A 164 -21.32 -1.25 -4.29
N LEU A 165 -21.03 -0.71 -5.48
CA LEU A 165 -19.77 -0.94 -6.18
C LEU A 165 -18.66 -0.08 -5.56
N LEU A 166 -17.70 -0.73 -4.91
CA LEU A 166 -16.54 -0.06 -4.29
C LEU A 166 -15.26 -0.49 -5.01
N VAL A 167 -14.52 0.48 -5.53
CA VAL A 167 -13.35 0.25 -6.38
C VAL A 167 -12.05 0.41 -5.58
N TYR A 168 -11.19 -0.61 -5.67
CA TYR A 168 -9.80 -0.60 -5.25
C TYR A 168 -8.87 -0.82 -6.46
N GLY A 169 -7.59 -0.48 -6.32
CA GLY A 169 -6.60 -0.62 -7.38
C GLY A 169 -6.17 -2.06 -7.61
N GLU A 170 -5.02 -2.41 -7.04
CA GLU A 170 -4.44 -3.74 -7.18
C GLU A 170 -4.80 -4.69 -6.03
N ASN A 171 -4.86 -5.97 -6.35
CA ASN A 171 -4.77 -7.03 -5.36
C ASN A 171 -3.30 -7.17 -4.93
N VAL A 172 -2.97 -6.64 -3.77
CA VAL A 172 -1.60 -6.62 -3.22
C VAL A 172 -1.02 -8.03 -3.09
N SER A 173 -1.83 -9.00 -2.66
CA SER A 173 -1.37 -10.38 -2.52
C SER A 173 -1.01 -11.00 -3.87
N TYR A 174 -1.80 -10.77 -4.90
CA TYR A 174 -1.53 -11.27 -6.24
C TYR A 174 -0.34 -10.56 -6.91
N GLU A 175 -0.29 -9.22 -6.81
CA GLU A 175 0.75 -8.41 -7.45
C GLU A 175 2.14 -8.62 -6.85
N TYR A 176 2.21 -8.85 -5.55
CA TYR A 176 3.48 -8.92 -4.81
C TYR A 176 3.81 -10.31 -4.27
N GLY A 177 3.01 -11.33 -4.63
CA GLY A 177 3.27 -12.72 -4.28
C GLY A 177 2.92 -13.10 -2.85
N GLY A 178 1.88 -12.48 -2.28
CA GLY A 178 1.29 -12.90 -1.01
C GLY A 178 0.41 -14.14 -1.13
N ASN A 179 -0.31 -14.48 -0.06
CA ASN A 179 -1.27 -15.58 0.00
C ASN A 179 -2.51 -15.25 -0.84
N ALA A 180 -2.46 -15.52 -2.13
CA ALA A 180 -3.60 -15.45 -3.03
C ALA A 180 -3.68 -16.80 -3.74
N ASP A 181 -4.61 -17.65 -3.31
CA ASP A 181 -4.79 -18.98 -3.90
C ASP A 181 -5.42 -18.90 -5.29
N GLU A 182 -6.29 -17.91 -5.49
CA GLU A 182 -6.93 -17.63 -6.78
C GLU A 182 -7.00 -16.14 -7.08
N GLU A 183 -6.84 -15.79 -8.34
CA GLU A 183 -7.10 -14.44 -8.80
C GLU A 183 -8.61 -14.22 -8.90
N THR A 184 -9.12 -13.26 -8.15
CA THR A 184 -10.53 -12.85 -8.17
C THR A 184 -10.64 -11.33 -8.24
N TYR A 185 -11.74 -10.84 -8.83
CA TYR A 185 -12.01 -9.41 -8.78
C TYR A 185 -12.47 -8.94 -7.39
N SER A 186 -12.97 -9.84 -6.54
CA SER A 186 -13.53 -9.46 -5.24
C SER A 186 -12.47 -9.02 -4.24
N ALA A 187 -12.62 -7.81 -3.73
CA ALA A 187 -11.78 -7.25 -2.68
C ALA A 187 -12.32 -7.48 -1.25
N ARG A 188 -13.29 -8.38 -1.06
CA ARG A 188 -13.92 -8.62 0.26
C ARG A 188 -12.93 -9.10 1.32
N GLY A 189 -11.95 -9.92 0.93
CA GLY A 189 -10.90 -10.42 1.82
C GLY A 189 -9.81 -9.40 2.18
N GLN A 190 -9.86 -8.19 1.62
CA GLN A 190 -8.80 -7.19 1.83
C GLN A 190 -8.65 -6.75 3.29
N ILE A 191 -9.74 -6.74 4.07
CA ILE A 191 -9.73 -6.39 5.50
C ILE A 191 -9.02 -7.43 6.37
N GLU A 192 -8.80 -8.63 5.86
CA GLU A 192 -8.02 -9.71 6.51
C GLU A 192 -6.52 -9.62 6.21
N ASN A 193 -6.11 -8.63 5.41
CA ASN A 193 -4.69 -8.43 5.09
C ASN A 193 -3.87 -8.23 6.37
N GLY A 194 -2.71 -8.91 6.45
CA GLY A 194 -1.86 -8.94 7.63
C GLY A 194 -1.37 -7.57 8.14
N VAL A 195 -1.38 -6.53 7.28
CA VAL A 195 -1.08 -5.14 7.68
C VAL A 195 -2.23 -4.57 8.50
N ALA A 196 -3.47 -4.82 8.08
CA ALA A 196 -4.70 -4.33 8.68
C ALA A 196 -5.44 -5.40 9.50
N SER A 197 -4.78 -6.51 9.87
CA SER A 197 -5.38 -7.55 10.71
C SER A 197 -5.90 -6.97 12.03
N GLY A 198 -7.05 -7.47 12.51
CA GLY A 198 -7.66 -7.03 13.76
C GLY A 198 -6.72 -7.20 14.96
N MET A 199 -6.90 -6.36 15.95
CA MET A 199 -6.27 -6.45 17.26
C MET A 199 -7.35 -6.71 18.31
N ASP A 200 -6.95 -7.26 19.46
CA ASP A 200 -7.86 -7.41 20.60
C ASP A 200 -8.30 -6.02 21.08
N GLU A 201 -9.62 -5.81 21.10
CA GLU A 201 -10.21 -4.52 21.49
C GLU A 201 -9.95 -4.21 22.96
N ASP A 202 -10.00 -5.22 23.83
CA ASP A 202 -9.77 -5.02 25.27
C ASP A 202 -8.32 -4.56 25.52
N GLU A 203 -7.36 -5.07 24.75
CA GLU A 203 -5.97 -4.62 24.77
C GLU A 203 -5.86 -3.14 24.40
N LEU A 204 -6.58 -2.70 23.36
CA LEU A 204 -6.57 -1.30 22.94
C LEU A 204 -7.27 -0.37 23.93
N LEU A 205 -8.38 -0.80 24.50
CA LEU A 205 -9.13 -0.03 25.48
C LEU A 205 -8.36 0.11 26.80
N ALA A 206 -7.55 -0.88 27.18
CA ALA A 206 -6.67 -0.81 28.34
C ALA A 206 -5.63 0.33 28.27
N LEU A 207 -5.38 0.87 27.05
CA LEU A 207 -4.55 2.06 26.85
C LEU A 207 -5.27 3.38 27.16
N GLY A 208 -6.53 3.34 27.58
CA GLY A 208 -7.35 4.52 27.89
C GLY A 208 -7.92 5.21 26.62
N ILE A 209 -8.08 4.46 25.53
CA ILE A 209 -8.64 4.97 24.28
C ILE A 209 -10.17 4.99 24.39
N ASP A 210 -10.79 6.07 23.91
CA ASP A 210 -12.24 6.16 23.75
C ASP A 210 -12.73 5.11 22.74
N PRO A 211 -13.69 4.22 23.10
CA PRO A 211 -14.27 3.27 22.17
C PRO A 211 -14.78 3.90 20.86
N ALA A 212 -15.29 5.13 20.92
CA ALA A 212 -15.75 5.85 19.73
C ALA A 212 -14.64 6.13 18.71
N ALA A 213 -13.39 6.33 19.18
CA ALA A 213 -12.25 6.52 18.31
C ALA A 213 -11.83 5.24 17.54
N LEU A 214 -12.29 4.07 18.01
CA LEU A 214 -12.08 2.79 17.34
C LEU A 214 -13.23 2.39 16.40
N ALA A 215 -14.35 3.13 16.38
CA ALA A 215 -15.54 2.75 15.63
C ALA A 215 -15.28 2.51 14.13
N LEU A 216 -14.49 3.38 13.50
CA LEU A 216 -14.15 3.28 12.07
C LEU A 216 -12.97 2.33 11.79
N THR A 217 -12.34 1.73 12.80
CA THR A 217 -11.35 0.66 12.59
C THR A 217 -12.01 -0.72 12.49
N LYS A 218 -13.28 -0.83 12.86
CA LYS A 218 -14.06 -2.06 12.80
C LYS A 218 -14.64 -2.23 11.39
N ALA A 219 -14.68 -3.47 10.91
CA ALA A 219 -15.43 -3.77 9.70
C ALA A 219 -16.93 -3.56 9.95
N PRO A 220 -17.72 -3.17 8.93
CA PRO A 220 -19.16 -3.24 8.99
C PRO A 220 -19.66 -4.66 9.34
N ALA A 221 -20.90 -4.77 9.83
CA ALA A 221 -21.51 -6.06 10.12
C ALA A 221 -21.50 -6.99 8.88
N PRO A 222 -21.37 -8.33 9.06
CA PRO A 222 -21.29 -9.26 7.93
C PRO A 222 -22.46 -9.12 6.94
N GLU A 223 -23.67 -8.87 7.41
CA GLU A 223 -24.85 -8.65 6.58
C GLU A 223 -24.77 -7.37 5.73
N ASP A 224 -24.14 -6.32 6.25
CA ASP A 224 -23.88 -5.09 5.49
C ASP A 224 -22.74 -5.28 4.48
N LEU A 225 -21.67 -5.96 4.87
CA LEU A 225 -20.57 -6.30 3.95
C LEU A 225 -21.05 -7.16 2.79
N ALA A 226 -22.03 -8.06 3.02
CA ALA A 226 -22.61 -8.90 1.98
C ALA A 226 -23.30 -8.10 0.88
N ARG A 227 -23.78 -6.88 1.18
CA ARG A 227 -24.41 -5.97 0.22
C ARG A 227 -23.43 -5.27 -0.71
N LEU A 228 -22.18 -5.07 -0.25
CA LEU A 228 -21.14 -4.41 -1.05
C LEU A 228 -20.59 -5.35 -2.11
N ASP A 229 -20.16 -4.78 -3.21
CA ASP A 229 -19.42 -5.43 -4.29
C ASP A 229 -18.06 -4.74 -4.45
N PRO A 230 -17.11 -4.94 -3.49
CA PRO A 230 -15.79 -4.35 -3.57
C PRO A 230 -14.96 -5.10 -4.60
N MET A 231 -14.30 -4.37 -5.49
CA MET A 231 -13.54 -4.98 -6.58
C MET A 231 -12.11 -4.46 -6.67
N TYR A 232 -11.20 -5.32 -7.17
CA TYR A 232 -9.86 -4.93 -7.62
C TYR A 232 -9.88 -4.64 -9.11
N MET A 233 -9.54 -3.41 -9.48
CA MET A 233 -9.45 -3.01 -10.89
C MET A 233 -8.37 -3.80 -11.64
N SER A 234 -7.30 -4.20 -10.96
CA SER A 234 -6.20 -4.99 -11.54
C SER A 234 -6.61 -6.38 -12.05
N TYR A 235 -7.78 -6.88 -11.66
CA TYR A 235 -8.33 -8.12 -12.21
C TYR A 235 -8.80 -7.94 -13.66
N PHE A 236 -9.38 -6.80 -13.99
CA PHE A 236 -10.06 -6.56 -15.26
C PHE A 236 -9.16 -6.00 -16.35
N LEU A 237 -7.99 -5.49 -15.99
CA LEU A 237 -7.07 -4.85 -16.93
C LEU A 237 -5.59 -5.12 -16.55
N PRO A 238 -4.67 -5.07 -17.52
CA PRO A 238 -3.27 -5.34 -17.29
C PRO A 238 -2.62 -4.22 -16.44
N TRP A 239 -2.72 -4.34 -15.12
CA TRP A 239 -2.22 -3.37 -14.17
C TRP A 239 -0.72 -3.16 -14.28
N ASN A 240 -0.31 -1.90 -14.40
CA ASN A 240 1.10 -1.52 -14.45
C ASN A 240 1.30 -0.18 -13.74
N SER A 241 1.91 -0.22 -12.59
CA SER A 241 2.12 0.92 -11.69
C SER A 241 2.88 2.09 -12.36
N TYR A 242 3.83 1.81 -13.26
CA TYR A 242 4.57 2.85 -13.99
C TYR A 242 3.70 3.52 -15.08
N LYS A 243 2.91 2.73 -15.81
CA LYS A 243 1.96 3.29 -16.78
C LYS A 243 0.89 4.13 -16.09
N ASN A 244 0.42 3.69 -14.91
CA ASN A 244 -0.51 4.46 -14.08
C ASN A 244 0.11 5.80 -13.67
N TYR A 245 1.40 5.82 -13.28
CA TYR A 245 2.13 7.04 -12.99
C TYR A 245 2.21 7.98 -14.21
N MET A 246 2.53 7.45 -15.39
CA MET A 246 2.62 8.26 -16.60
C MET A 246 1.27 8.90 -16.96
N LEU A 247 0.17 8.17 -16.81
CA LEU A 247 -1.17 8.70 -16.99
C LEU A 247 -1.47 9.77 -15.91
N ALA A 248 -1.24 9.47 -14.65
CA ALA A 248 -1.49 10.42 -13.56
C ALA A 248 -0.70 11.72 -13.75
N LYS A 249 0.57 11.62 -14.17
CA LYS A 249 1.42 12.78 -14.47
C LYS A 249 0.87 13.63 -15.61
N SER A 250 0.30 13.00 -16.64
CA SER A 250 -0.38 13.73 -17.73
C SER A 250 -1.68 14.41 -17.28
N ARG A 251 -2.19 14.07 -16.10
CA ARG A 251 -3.40 14.61 -15.46
C ARG A 251 -3.10 15.47 -14.23
N GLY A 252 -1.89 16.02 -14.14
CA GLY A 252 -1.52 16.98 -13.10
C GLY A 252 -0.98 16.37 -11.81
N PHE A 253 -0.72 15.06 -11.76
CA PHE A 253 -0.06 14.45 -10.61
C PHE A 253 1.37 14.96 -10.46
N HIS A 254 1.77 15.35 -9.24
CA HIS A 254 3.11 15.76 -8.88
C HIS A 254 3.87 14.62 -8.21
N ASP A 255 5.08 14.33 -8.68
CA ASP A 255 6.06 13.53 -7.97
C ASP A 255 6.96 14.40 -7.07
N LEU A 256 7.92 13.79 -6.37
CA LEU A 256 8.80 14.50 -5.43
C LEU A 256 10.04 15.13 -6.07
N THR A 257 10.16 15.18 -7.40
CA THR A 257 11.38 15.62 -8.13
C THR A 257 11.91 16.99 -7.66
N HIS A 258 11.02 17.89 -7.28
CA HIS A 258 11.38 19.26 -6.90
C HIS A 258 11.22 19.57 -5.41
N GLU A 259 10.82 18.59 -4.61
CA GLU A 259 10.52 18.79 -3.20
C GLU A 259 11.48 18.05 -2.27
N TRP A 260 11.77 16.79 -2.58
CA TRP A 260 12.51 15.90 -1.68
C TRP A 260 13.31 14.87 -2.48
N ASP A 261 14.63 14.94 -2.36
CA ASP A 261 15.47 13.88 -2.89
C ASP A 261 15.33 12.60 -2.04
N ARG A 262 14.69 11.61 -2.61
CA ARG A 262 14.51 10.27 -2.01
C ARG A 262 15.67 9.36 -2.37
N SER A 263 16.89 9.75 -2.00
CA SER A 263 18.12 8.98 -2.28
C SER A 263 18.07 7.52 -1.76
N HIS A 264 17.19 7.24 -0.79
CA HIS A 264 17.01 5.92 -0.21
C HIS A 264 15.83 5.13 -0.83
N HIS A 265 15.21 5.63 -1.88
CA HIS A 265 14.13 4.97 -2.61
C HIS A 265 14.54 4.71 -4.06
N ALA A 266 13.95 3.68 -4.68
CA ALA A 266 14.22 3.36 -6.08
C ALA A 266 13.50 4.28 -7.07
N GLU A 267 12.51 5.06 -6.59
CA GLU A 267 11.67 5.97 -7.37
C GLU A 267 11.13 7.11 -6.48
N ASN A 268 10.44 8.10 -7.07
CA ASN A 268 10.01 9.32 -6.37
C ASN A 268 8.50 9.62 -6.50
N PHE A 269 7.68 8.64 -6.85
CA PHE A 269 6.25 8.84 -7.12
C PHE A 269 5.31 7.87 -6.38
N ASP A 270 5.82 6.86 -5.68
CA ASP A 270 5.05 5.96 -4.81
C ASP A 270 5.21 6.37 -3.33
N GLN A 271 4.12 6.27 -2.54
CA GLN A 271 4.11 6.60 -1.10
C GLN A 271 4.76 7.97 -0.80
N ILE A 272 4.23 9.00 -1.43
CA ILE A 272 4.79 10.35 -1.39
C ILE A 272 4.02 11.31 -0.49
N ASP A 273 2.94 10.86 0.12
CA ASP A 273 2.00 11.72 0.85
C ASP A 273 2.60 12.30 2.13
N SER A 274 3.39 11.50 2.87
CA SER A 274 4.09 11.95 4.07
C SER A 274 5.41 11.20 4.26
N ARG A 275 6.40 11.89 4.87
CA ARG A 275 7.71 11.30 5.14
C ARG A 275 7.67 10.30 6.29
N ALA A 276 6.91 10.59 7.34
CA ALA A 276 6.83 9.74 8.52
C ALA A 276 6.25 8.35 8.23
N TYR A 277 5.35 8.23 7.25
CA TYR A 277 4.77 6.96 6.85
C TYR A 277 5.83 5.97 6.34
N LEU A 278 6.92 6.45 5.75
CA LEU A 278 7.98 5.59 5.20
C LEU A 278 8.69 4.74 6.26
N VAL A 279 8.63 5.12 7.53
CA VAL A 279 9.15 4.28 8.63
C VAL A 279 8.45 2.92 8.63
N HIS A 280 7.14 2.89 8.38
CA HIS A 280 6.37 1.64 8.28
C HIS A 280 6.89 0.72 7.17
N SER A 281 7.06 1.25 5.96
CA SER A 281 7.54 0.45 4.83
C SER A 281 8.98 -0.01 4.99
N TRP A 282 9.84 0.80 5.62
CA TRP A 282 11.22 0.43 5.90
C TRP A 282 11.36 -0.64 6.99
N LEU A 283 10.44 -0.73 7.95
CA LEU A 283 10.45 -1.76 9.01
C LEU A 283 10.43 -3.21 8.49
N LYS A 284 10.17 -3.42 7.22
CA LYS A 284 10.37 -4.72 6.55
C LYS A 284 11.85 -5.13 6.57
N TYR A 285 12.79 -4.18 6.47
CA TYR A 285 14.21 -4.48 6.43
C TYR A 285 14.70 -5.21 7.68
N PRO A 286 14.58 -4.67 8.91
CA PRO A 286 15.03 -5.39 10.10
C PRO A 286 14.31 -6.72 10.31
N LYS A 287 13.05 -6.85 9.89
CA LYS A 287 12.25 -8.06 10.09
C LYS A 287 12.51 -9.15 9.07
N PHE A 288 12.67 -8.78 7.79
CA PHE A 288 12.64 -9.70 6.65
C PHE A 288 13.87 -9.59 5.74
N GLY A 289 14.78 -8.69 6.00
CA GLY A 289 16.01 -8.51 5.22
C GLY A 289 15.84 -7.78 3.89
N HIS A 290 14.68 -7.17 3.64
CA HIS A 290 14.40 -6.38 2.43
C HIS A 290 13.48 -5.19 2.75
N ALA A 291 13.50 -4.16 1.90
CA ALA A 291 12.61 -3.01 2.00
C ALA A 291 12.12 -2.54 0.61
N ALA A 292 11.80 -1.25 0.52
CA ALA A 292 11.13 -0.68 -0.64
C ALA A 292 11.97 -0.80 -1.94
N ALA A 293 13.31 -0.67 -1.88
CA ALA A 293 14.13 -0.79 -3.08
C ALA A 293 14.03 -2.19 -3.71
N THR A 294 14.02 -3.25 -2.89
CA THR A 294 13.75 -4.62 -3.38
C THR A 294 12.35 -4.73 -3.98
N ASP A 295 11.31 -4.20 -3.32
CA ASP A 295 9.92 -4.28 -3.81
C ASP A 295 9.77 -3.60 -5.19
N TYR A 296 10.31 -2.40 -5.36
CA TYR A 296 10.18 -1.63 -6.60
C TYR A 296 11.05 -2.18 -7.73
N THR A 297 12.31 -2.53 -7.46
CA THR A 297 13.17 -3.11 -8.48
C THR A 297 12.66 -4.46 -8.95
N ALA A 298 12.15 -5.32 -8.05
CA ALA A 298 11.51 -6.58 -8.43
C ALA A 298 10.31 -6.36 -9.37
N ARG A 299 9.54 -5.30 -9.15
CA ARG A 299 8.44 -4.90 -10.02
C ARG A 299 8.93 -4.41 -11.38
N TYR A 300 9.96 -3.56 -11.41
CA TYR A 300 10.56 -3.06 -12.65
C TYR A 300 11.19 -4.17 -13.49
N ILE A 301 11.78 -5.19 -12.85
CA ILE A 301 12.28 -6.37 -13.55
C ILE A 301 11.11 -7.12 -14.22
N ARG A 302 9.99 -7.34 -13.51
CA ARG A 302 8.80 -7.96 -14.10
C ARG A 302 8.24 -7.16 -15.27
N TYR A 303 8.31 -5.83 -15.22
CA TYR A 303 7.87 -4.95 -16.31
C TYR A 303 8.85 -4.87 -17.49
N GLY A 304 10.04 -5.49 -17.39
CA GLY A 304 11.10 -5.40 -18.40
C GLY A 304 11.78 -4.03 -18.47
N MET A 305 11.68 -3.23 -17.39
CA MET A 305 12.26 -1.89 -17.29
C MET A 305 13.67 -1.88 -16.67
N MET A 306 14.07 -2.98 -16.06
CA MET A 306 15.33 -3.14 -15.37
C MET A 306 15.75 -4.61 -15.40
N THR A 307 17.05 -4.88 -15.46
CA THR A 307 17.60 -6.23 -15.27
C THR A 307 17.86 -6.53 -13.80
N ARG A 308 18.05 -7.80 -13.46
CA ARG A 308 18.41 -8.21 -12.11
C ARG A 308 19.78 -7.63 -11.69
N GLU A 309 20.72 -7.59 -12.61
CA GLU A 309 22.07 -7.06 -12.45
C GLU A 309 22.07 -5.56 -12.16
N GLU A 310 21.18 -4.80 -12.80
CA GLU A 310 20.98 -3.37 -12.55
C GLU A 310 20.28 -3.10 -11.20
N ALA A 311 19.42 -4.00 -10.75
CA ALA A 311 18.68 -3.87 -9.50
C ALA A 311 19.57 -4.09 -8.26
N ILE A 312 20.50 -5.05 -8.30
CA ILE A 312 21.33 -5.42 -7.14
C ILE A 312 22.11 -4.24 -6.55
N PRO A 313 22.81 -3.38 -7.31
CA PRO A 313 23.46 -2.18 -6.78
C PRO A 313 22.48 -1.22 -6.09
N VAL A 314 21.30 -1.03 -6.63
CA VAL A 314 20.26 -0.15 -6.06
C VAL A 314 19.79 -0.69 -4.71
N ILE A 315 19.54 -1.99 -4.62
CA ILE A 315 19.13 -2.66 -3.37
C ILE A 315 20.22 -2.54 -2.31
N LYS A 316 21.48 -2.81 -2.68
CA LYS A 316 22.64 -2.71 -1.78
C LYS A 316 22.78 -1.32 -1.18
N GLU A 317 22.55 -0.28 -1.99
CA GLU A 317 22.67 1.11 -1.56
C GLU A 317 21.49 1.54 -0.68
N ARG A 318 20.27 1.07 -0.98
CA ARG A 318 19.04 1.74 -0.53
C ARG A 318 18.19 0.97 0.48
N ASP A 319 18.11 -0.36 0.41
CA ASP A 319 17.18 -1.14 1.24
C ASP A 319 17.45 -0.99 2.75
N GLY A 320 18.71 -0.99 3.15
CA GLY A 320 19.09 -0.82 4.56
C GLY A 320 19.01 0.60 5.09
N ASN A 321 18.77 1.58 4.24
CA ASN A 321 18.80 2.99 4.58
C ASN A 321 17.38 3.53 4.81
N LEU A 322 17.19 4.28 5.90
CA LEU A 322 15.98 5.04 6.17
C LEU A 322 16.31 6.52 6.12
N ASP A 323 15.51 7.28 5.38
CA ASP A 323 15.71 8.71 5.21
C ASP A 323 15.64 9.46 6.54
N VAL A 324 16.62 10.32 6.79
CA VAL A 324 16.74 11.12 8.03
C VAL A 324 15.52 12.00 8.24
N LEU A 325 14.93 12.54 7.17
CA LEU A 325 13.72 13.36 7.28
C LEU A 325 12.51 12.54 7.72
N SER A 326 12.43 11.27 7.29
CA SER A 326 11.38 10.33 7.72
C SER A 326 11.51 10.00 9.21
N VAL A 327 12.73 9.73 9.68
CA VAL A 327 13.00 9.49 11.12
C VAL A 327 12.62 10.71 11.95
N ARG A 328 13.06 11.90 11.51
CA ARG A 328 12.78 13.16 12.22
C ARG A 328 11.29 13.44 12.31
N ASP A 329 10.56 13.34 11.21
CA ASP A 329 9.13 13.65 11.18
C ASP A 329 8.32 12.63 12.00
N PHE A 330 8.72 11.34 11.97
CA PHE A 330 8.15 10.30 12.81
C PHE A 330 8.41 10.54 14.30
N CYS A 331 9.66 10.82 14.66
CA CYS A 331 10.05 11.11 16.05
C CYS A 331 9.31 12.33 16.59
N ASN A 332 9.23 13.41 15.82
CA ASN A 332 8.49 14.62 16.20
C ASN A 332 7.00 14.34 16.42
N PHE A 333 6.40 13.53 15.58
CA PHE A 333 4.98 13.17 15.70
C PHE A 333 4.73 12.31 16.95
N CYS A 334 5.53 11.29 17.17
CA CYS A 334 5.37 10.36 18.28
C CYS A 334 5.94 10.86 19.61
N GLY A 335 6.77 11.90 19.59
CA GLY A 335 7.46 12.41 20.79
C GLY A 335 8.62 11.52 21.23
N TYR A 336 9.37 10.95 20.29
CA TYR A 336 10.63 10.24 20.56
C TYR A 336 11.83 11.12 20.31
N THR A 337 12.92 10.84 21.02
CA THR A 337 14.26 11.18 20.57
C THR A 337 14.72 10.16 19.50
N GLU A 338 15.66 10.53 18.63
CA GLU A 338 16.22 9.59 17.66
C GLU A 338 16.88 8.39 18.34
N THR A 339 17.50 8.61 19.51
CA THR A 339 18.10 7.52 20.29
C THR A 339 17.06 6.50 20.77
N GLU A 340 15.90 6.95 21.26
CA GLU A 340 14.78 6.07 21.63
C GLU A 340 14.23 5.32 20.44
N PHE A 341 14.06 6.03 19.30
CA PHE A 341 13.60 5.43 18.05
C PHE A 341 14.49 4.25 17.63
N TRP A 342 15.80 4.47 17.53
CA TRP A 342 16.74 3.42 17.10
C TRP A 342 16.84 2.28 18.13
N LYS A 343 16.69 2.57 19.43
CA LYS A 343 16.63 1.54 20.48
C LYS A 343 15.39 0.65 20.34
N ILE A 344 14.26 1.21 19.89
CA ILE A 344 13.05 0.42 19.61
C ILE A 344 13.28 -0.43 18.36
N ILE A 345 13.79 0.16 17.29
CA ILE A 345 14.13 -0.54 16.03
C ILE A 345 15.07 -1.72 16.29
N ASP A 346 16.04 -1.57 17.15
CA ASP A 346 17.04 -2.60 17.49
C ASP A 346 16.40 -3.92 17.96
N LYS A 347 15.20 -3.88 18.55
CA LYS A 347 14.45 -5.05 18.99
C LYS A 347 13.84 -5.87 17.84
N PHE A 348 13.68 -5.27 16.68
CA PHE A 348 12.98 -5.90 15.53
C PHE A 348 13.92 -6.54 14.54
N TYR A 349 15.23 -6.40 14.73
CA TYR A 349 16.16 -7.12 13.86
C TYR A 349 16.08 -8.63 14.08
N ASN A 350 15.71 -9.34 13.02
CA ASN A 350 15.64 -10.79 13.03
C ASN A 350 17.07 -11.38 13.10
N THR A 351 17.43 -11.95 14.23
CA THR A 351 18.76 -12.52 14.48
C THR A 351 19.07 -13.75 13.62
N ASP A 352 18.08 -14.38 13.00
CA ASP A 352 18.32 -15.44 12.02
C ASP A 352 18.90 -14.88 10.72
N LEU A 353 18.51 -13.64 10.37
CA LEU A 353 18.92 -12.96 9.15
C LEU A 353 20.09 -11.99 9.35
N PHE A 354 20.26 -11.44 10.56
CA PHE A 354 21.23 -10.39 10.85
C PHE A 354 22.18 -10.80 12.00
N TYR A 355 23.35 -10.16 12.02
CA TYR A 355 24.25 -10.17 13.15
C TYR A 355 24.79 -8.75 13.39
N LYS A 356 25.29 -8.47 14.60
CA LYS A 356 26.00 -7.22 14.88
C LYS A 356 27.48 -7.39 14.63
N ASP A 357 28.06 -6.48 13.85
CA ASP A 357 29.51 -6.40 13.67
C ASP A 357 30.20 -5.86 14.95
N TYR A 358 31.51 -5.74 14.92
CA TYR A 358 32.32 -5.23 16.04
C TYR A 358 32.03 -3.76 16.41
N THR A 359 31.36 -3.00 15.53
CA THR A 359 30.93 -1.62 15.79
C THR A 359 29.51 -1.55 16.37
N GLY A 360 28.80 -2.69 16.48
CA GLY A 360 27.42 -2.77 16.90
C GLY A 360 26.40 -2.53 15.79
N ARG A 361 26.82 -2.44 14.52
CA ARG A 361 25.91 -2.27 13.36
C ARG A 361 25.32 -3.61 12.95
N TRP A 362 24.05 -3.62 12.60
CA TRP A 362 23.39 -4.78 12.03
C TRP A 362 23.83 -5.03 10.59
N ILE A 363 24.24 -6.25 10.31
CA ILE A 363 24.70 -6.72 9.00
C ILE A 363 23.82 -7.89 8.58
N LEU A 364 23.29 -7.82 7.35
CA LEU A 364 22.54 -8.91 6.75
C LEU A 364 23.51 -10.06 6.42
N LYS A 365 23.21 -11.30 6.88
CA LYS A 365 24.11 -12.45 6.77
C LYS A 365 24.34 -12.92 5.33
N GLU A 366 23.27 -12.92 4.53
CA GLU A 366 23.26 -13.45 3.17
C GLU A 366 22.58 -12.45 2.21
N PRO A 367 23.22 -11.30 1.93
CA PRO A 367 22.65 -10.31 1.04
C PRO A 367 22.74 -10.74 -0.44
N ILE A 368 21.78 -10.31 -1.26
CA ILE A 368 21.70 -10.66 -2.69
C ILE A 368 22.99 -10.31 -3.48
N TRP A 369 23.71 -9.29 -3.09
CA TRP A 369 24.96 -8.89 -3.74
C TRP A 369 26.17 -9.79 -3.41
N GLU A 370 25.96 -10.83 -2.62
CA GLU A 370 26.94 -11.86 -2.27
C GLU A 370 26.51 -13.28 -2.71
N GLU A 371 25.35 -13.42 -3.34
CA GLU A 371 24.74 -14.71 -3.72
C GLU A 371 25.67 -15.59 -4.62
N ASN A 372 26.61 -14.99 -5.34
CA ASN A 372 27.52 -15.69 -6.26
C ASN A 372 29.00 -15.55 -5.85
N LYS A 373 29.29 -15.20 -4.60
CA LYS A 373 30.66 -15.21 -4.07
C LYS A 373 30.91 -16.49 -3.28
#